data_7dedcbfc71ae19c7ab409bdaf5663498
#
_entry.id   7dedcbfc71ae19c7ab409bdaf5663498
#
_cell.length_a   1.000
_cell.length_b   1.000
_cell.length_c   1.000
_cell.angle_alpha   90.00
_cell.angle_beta   90.00
_cell.angle_gamma   90.00
#
_symmetry.space_group_name_H-M   'P 1'
#
loop_
_entity.id
_entity.type
_entity.pdbx_description
1 polymer ?
#
loop_
_entity_poly.entity_id
_entity_poly.type
_entity_poly.pdbx_seq_one_letter_code
_entity_poly.pdbx_strand_id
1 'polypeptide(L)'
;MKTKQILIAALVLFACTATSCNGNKSSNGQSNAQTSEKQEVSSALTIDELLTDADNLANKSVTIEGVCTHICKHGATKIFLMGSDDTKTIRVEAGPLGSFDTQCVNSMVKVNGTLKEQRIDEAYLQNWEAQLKAKAAKTHGNGEAGCDSEKKARGETANTPEARIADFRAKIEKRKADTGKDYLSFYFVEAASYEIQ
;
A
#
# COMPACT_ATOMS: atom_id res chain seq x y z
N MET A 1 -27.47 -43.55 13.45
CA MET A 1 -27.61 -44.01 14.85
C MET A 1 -27.07 -42.93 15.79
N LYS A 2 -27.98 -42.40 16.64
CA LYS A 2 -27.82 -41.84 17.99
C LYS A 2 -27.01 -40.50 18.11
N THR A 3 -27.73 -39.40 18.05
CA THR A 3 -27.95 -38.32 19.01
C THR A 3 -27.20 -38.34 20.34
N LYS A 4 -26.58 -37.21 20.73
CA LYS A 4 -26.66 -36.72 22.11
C LYS A 4 -26.45 -35.20 22.15
N GLN A 5 -27.54 -34.49 22.44
CA GLN A 5 -27.56 -33.13 22.93
C GLN A 5 -27.17 -33.11 24.41
N ILE A 6 -26.45 -32.08 24.84
CA ILE A 6 -26.43 -31.67 26.25
C ILE A 6 -26.57 -30.13 26.29
N LEU A 7 -27.75 -29.71 26.73
CA LEU A 7 -28.07 -28.39 27.22
C LEU A 7 -27.60 -28.27 28.67
N ILE A 8 -26.90 -27.22 29.02
CA ILE A 8 -26.84 -26.73 30.41
C ILE A 8 -27.04 -25.22 30.40
N ALA A 9 -28.18 -24.82 30.88
CA ALA A 9 -28.52 -23.46 31.27
C ALA A 9 -28.02 -23.21 32.70
N ALA A 10 -27.39 -22.08 32.95
CA ALA A 10 -27.19 -21.58 34.32
C ALA A 10 -27.43 -20.07 34.33
N LEU A 11 -28.62 -19.76 34.82
CA LEU A 11 -29.12 -18.43 35.16
C LEU A 11 -28.53 -18.06 36.53
N VAL A 12 -27.83 -16.91 36.66
CA VAL A 12 -27.58 -16.30 37.98
C VAL A 12 -28.00 -14.84 37.93
N LEU A 13 -29.14 -14.60 38.53
CA LEU A 13 -29.65 -13.30 38.96
C LEU A 13 -28.88 -12.90 40.23
N PHE A 14 -28.30 -11.70 40.23
CA PHE A 14 -27.93 -11.03 41.47
C PHE A 14 -28.50 -9.60 41.48
N ALA A 15 -29.53 -9.45 42.28
CA ALA A 15 -30.09 -8.16 42.68
C ALA A 15 -29.56 -7.83 44.06
N CYS A 16 -29.12 -6.62 44.30
CA CYS A 16 -29.08 -5.95 45.60
C CYS A 16 -28.76 -4.48 45.38
N THR A 17 -29.72 -3.66 45.53
CA THR A 17 -30.22 -2.79 46.58
C THR A 17 -29.50 -1.45 46.70
N ALA A 18 -30.34 -0.45 46.56
CA ALA A 18 -30.09 0.97 46.74
C ALA A 18 -29.80 1.30 48.21
N THR A 19 -28.93 2.29 48.44
CA THR A 19 -29.00 3.12 49.64
C THR A 19 -28.76 4.59 49.27
N SER A 20 -29.76 5.37 49.49
CA SER A 20 -29.83 6.82 49.43
C SER A 20 -29.14 7.45 50.64
N CYS A 21 -28.50 8.61 50.46
CA CYS A 21 -28.64 9.80 51.33
C CYS A 21 -27.69 10.93 50.86
N ASN A 22 -28.26 11.93 50.29
CA ASN A 22 -28.50 13.30 50.71
C ASN A 22 -27.28 14.14 51.13
N GLY A 23 -27.11 15.27 50.43
CA GLY A 23 -26.41 16.42 51.04
C GLY A 23 -25.65 17.33 50.05
N ASN A 24 -26.38 18.20 49.40
CA ASN A 24 -26.13 19.64 49.23
C ASN A 24 -24.88 20.20 48.47
N LYS A 25 -25.21 20.79 47.33
CA LYS A 25 -24.84 22.13 46.81
C LYS A 25 -23.46 22.39 46.18
N SER A 26 -23.60 22.72 44.93
CA SER A 26 -22.96 23.83 44.19
C SER A 26 -21.67 23.56 43.42
N SER A 27 -21.85 23.87 42.15
CA SER A 27 -21.00 24.46 41.14
C SER A 27 -20.33 23.49 40.15
N ASN A 28 -20.92 23.49 38.99
CA ASN A 28 -20.35 23.69 37.66
C ASN A 28 -19.00 22.99 37.37
N GLY A 29 -19.05 21.95 36.56
CA GLY A 29 -17.88 21.30 36.01
C GLY A 29 -18.29 20.08 35.17
N GLN A 30 -18.78 20.34 34.00
CA GLN A 30 -19.11 19.32 33.00
C GLN A 30 -17.80 18.73 32.48
N SER A 31 -17.33 17.69 33.15
CA SER A 31 -16.19 16.88 32.66
C SER A 31 -16.75 15.87 31.67
N ASN A 32 -16.75 16.26 30.41
CA ASN A 32 -16.86 15.35 29.29
C ASN A 32 -15.60 14.49 29.32
N ALA A 33 -15.68 13.27 29.81
CA ALA A 33 -14.65 12.26 29.61
C ALA A 33 -14.68 11.83 28.15
N GLN A 34 -14.11 12.67 27.28
CA GLN A 34 -13.63 12.20 25.99
C GLN A 34 -12.45 11.29 26.29
N THR A 35 -12.67 10.00 26.10
CA THR A 35 -11.61 9.03 25.89
C THR A 35 -10.84 9.50 24.64
N SER A 36 -9.80 10.29 24.89
CA SER A 36 -8.79 10.54 23.88
C SER A 36 -8.11 9.20 23.61
N GLU A 37 -8.52 8.53 22.55
CA GLU A 37 -7.63 7.59 21.90
C GLU A 37 -6.35 8.38 21.59
N LYS A 38 -5.33 8.09 22.38
CA LYS A 38 -3.97 8.56 22.14
C LYS A 38 -3.56 7.99 20.80
N GLN A 39 -3.77 8.76 19.76
CA GLN A 39 -3.22 8.51 18.45
C GLN A 39 -1.70 8.55 18.65
N GLU A 40 -1.09 7.37 18.75
CA GLU A 40 0.37 7.28 18.67
C GLU A 40 0.73 7.90 17.32
N VAL A 41 1.40 9.03 17.38
CA VAL A 41 2.06 9.64 16.22
C VAL A 41 3.22 8.70 15.90
N SER A 42 2.92 7.63 15.20
CA SER A 42 3.94 6.81 14.56
C SER A 42 4.67 7.76 13.61
N SER A 43 5.96 7.96 13.85
CA SER A 43 6.81 8.72 12.94
C SER A 43 6.66 8.10 11.55
N ALA A 44 6.56 8.95 10.50
CA ALA A 44 6.52 8.45 9.14
C ALA A 44 7.77 7.63 8.86
N LEU A 45 7.61 6.50 8.19
CA LEU A 45 8.73 5.70 7.70
C LEU A 45 9.39 6.43 6.53
N THR A 46 10.71 6.44 6.50
CA THR A 46 11.44 6.79 5.29
C THR A 46 11.19 5.75 4.19
N ILE A 47 11.43 6.12 2.95
CA ILE A 47 11.28 5.18 1.82
C ILE A 47 12.27 4.00 1.95
N ASP A 48 13.46 4.23 2.48
CA ASP A 48 14.46 3.18 2.72
C ASP A 48 13.99 2.16 3.76
N GLU A 49 13.43 2.62 4.87
CA GLU A 49 12.84 1.74 5.90
C GLU A 49 11.67 0.93 5.35
N LEU A 50 10.76 1.59 4.62
CA LEU A 50 9.64 0.92 3.97
C LEU A 50 10.10 -0.19 3.03
N LEU A 51 11.08 0.09 2.15
CA LEU A 51 11.57 -0.87 1.18
C LEU A 51 12.33 -2.03 1.83
N THR A 52 13.00 -1.77 2.96
CA THR A 52 13.72 -2.79 3.71
C THR A 52 12.78 -3.81 4.35
N ASP A 53 11.63 -3.37 4.84
CA ASP A 53 10.66 -4.22 5.56
C ASP A 53 9.37 -4.49 4.74
N ALA A 54 9.42 -4.28 3.43
CA ALA A 54 8.23 -4.32 2.57
C ALA A 54 7.48 -5.67 2.60
N ASP A 55 8.20 -6.79 2.67
CA ASP A 55 7.59 -8.13 2.78
C ASP A 55 6.69 -8.24 4.01
N ASN A 56 7.12 -7.68 5.15
CA ASN A 56 6.37 -7.72 6.42
C ASN A 56 5.27 -6.66 6.48
N LEU A 57 5.41 -5.56 5.75
CA LEU A 57 4.46 -4.47 5.70
C LEU A 57 3.38 -4.63 4.62
N ALA A 58 3.50 -5.61 3.74
CA ALA A 58 2.54 -5.88 2.68
C ALA A 58 1.10 -6.02 3.22
N ASN A 59 0.17 -5.30 2.61
CA ASN A 59 -1.24 -5.18 2.98
C ASN A 59 -1.51 -4.52 4.34
N LYS A 60 -0.51 -3.88 4.95
CA LYS A 60 -0.69 -3.09 6.17
C LYS A 60 -0.81 -1.60 5.85
N SER A 61 -1.45 -0.87 6.75
CA SER A 61 -1.45 0.59 6.74
C SER A 61 -0.06 1.11 7.09
N VAL A 62 0.41 2.09 6.33
CA VAL A 62 1.72 2.72 6.50
C VAL A 62 1.58 4.23 6.40
N THR A 63 2.43 4.94 7.12
CA THR A 63 2.69 6.37 6.93
C THR A 63 4.12 6.50 6.46
N ILE A 64 4.32 7.09 5.30
CA ILE A 64 5.64 7.25 4.68
C ILE A 64 5.91 8.69 4.32
N GLU A 65 7.18 9.06 4.19
CA GLU A 65 7.58 10.37 3.66
C GLU A 65 8.80 10.25 2.74
N GLY A 66 8.84 11.10 1.73
CA GLY A 66 9.92 11.14 0.76
C GLY A 66 9.77 12.29 -0.23
N VAL A 67 10.85 12.60 -0.94
CA VAL A 67 10.84 13.62 -1.99
C VAL A 67 10.11 13.09 -3.23
N CYS A 68 9.07 13.79 -3.67
CA CYS A 68 8.38 13.45 -4.91
C CYS A 68 9.21 13.88 -6.11
N THR A 69 9.73 12.92 -6.86
CA THR A 69 10.58 13.16 -8.05
C THR A 69 9.81 13.20 -9.35
N HIS A 70 8.61 12.60 -9.37
CA HIS A 70 7.82 12.50 -10.59
C HIS A 70 6.33 12.35 -10.29
N ILE A 71 5.50 12.95 -11.17
CA ILE A 71 4.05 12.74 -11.26
C ILE A 71 3.70 12.20 -12.65
N CYS A 72 2.83 11.21 -12.71
CA CYS A 72 2.41 10.62 -13.99
C CYS A 72 1.60 11.63 -14.82
N LYS A 73 2.01 11.87 -16.07
CA LYS A 73 1.34 12.79 -17.00
C LYS A 73 -0.09 12.39 -17.38
N HIS A 74 -0.44 11.11 -17.22
CA HIS A 74 -1.77 10.59 -17.52
C HIS A 74 -2.67 10.70 -16.28
N GLY A 75 -3.26 11.87 -16.07
CA GLY A 75 -4.24 12.13 -15.02
C GLY A 75 -3.67 12.28 -13.61
N ALA A 76 -2.36 12.44 -13.44
CA ALA A 76 -1.70 12.63 -12.14
C ALA A 76 -2.08 11.57 -11.07
N THR A 77 -2.40 10.35 -11.52
CA THR A 77 -2.88 9.26 -10.65
C THR A 77 -1.76 8.54 -9.88
N LYS A 78 -0.50 8.86 -10.21
CA LYS A 78 0.68 8.25 -9.60
C LYS A 78 1.76 9.29 -9.35
N ILE A 79 2.40 9.19 -8.18
CA ILE A 79 3.63 9.89 -7.86
C ILE A 79 4.72 8.89 -7.50
N PHE A 80 5.98 9.34 -7.51
CA PHE A 80 7.13 8.53 -7.13
C PHE A 80 7.90 9.27 -6.05
N LEU A 81 8.00 8.63 -4.88
CA LEU A 81 8.73 9.17 -3.73
C LEU A 81 10.10 8.50 -3.67
N MET A 82 11.13 9.32 -3.54
CA MET A 82 12.52 8.91 -3.44
C MET A 82 12.99 8.95 -2.00
N GLY A 83 13.79 7.96 -1.61
CA GLY A 83 14.48 7.87 -0.33
C GLY A 83 15.87 8.51 -0.37
N SER A 84 16.86 7.80 0.16
CA SER A 84 18.24 8.31 0.28
C SER A 84 18.93 8.52 -1.07
N ASP A 85 18.53 7.79 -2.10
CA ASP A 85 19.05 7.91 -3.47
C ASP A 85 17.98 7.52 -4.50
N ASP A 86 18.31 7.71 -5.78
CA ASP A 86 17.39 7.51 -6.89
C ASP A 86 17.09 6.04 -7.23
N THR A 87 17.79 5.09 -6.62
CA THR A 87 17.50 3.66 -6.69
C THR A 87 16.45 3.24 -5.65
N LYS A 88 16.28 4.04 -4.61
CA LYS A 88 15.31 3.86 -3.52
C LYS A 88 14.05 4.66 -3.81
N THR A 89 13.20 4.12 -4.67
CA THR A 89 11.98 4.82 -5.11
C THR A 89 10.76 3.91 -4.93
N ILE A 90 9.69 4.47 -4.36
CA ILE A 90 8.38 3.82 -4.25
C ILE A 90 7.34 4.55 -5.08
N ARG A 91 6.52 3.80 -5.80
CA ARG A 91 5.34 4.31 -6.48
C ARG A 91 4.21 4.48 -5.47
N VAL A 92 3.51 5.62 -5.53
CA VAL A 92 2.28 5.86 -4.78
C VAL A 92 1.15 6.09 -5.77
N GLU A 93 0.08 5.33 -5.63
CA GLU A 93 -1.14 5.45 -6.43
C GLU A 93 -2.19 6.25 -5.68
N ALA A 94 -2.88 7.15 -6.37
CA ALA A 94 -3.89 8.02 -5.76
C ALA A 94 -5.11 7.24 -5.24
N GLY A 95 -5.41 6.07 -5.83
CA GLY A 95 -6.55 5.27 -5.41
C GLY A 95 -7.85 6.07 -5.35
N PRO A 96 -8.53 6.08 -4.18
CA PRO A 96 -9.79 6.82 -3.98
C PRO A 96 -9.65 8.35 -4.09
N LEU A 97 -8.44 8.90 -3.96
CA LEU A 97 -8.19 10.34 -4.09
C LEU A 97 -8.33 10.84 -5.53
N GLY A 98 -8.28 9.93 -6.51
CA GLY A 98 -8.38 10.23 -7.94
C GLY A 98 -7.08 10.74 -8.54
N SER A 99 -6.48 11.82 -8.01
CA SER A 99 -5.24 12.40 -8.52
C SER A 99 -4.45 13.12 -7.44
N PHE A 100 -3.17 13.34 -7.70
CA PHE A 100 -2.28 14.16 -6.87
C PHE A 100 -2.17 15.57 -7.44
N ASP A 101 -1.86 16.54 -6.57
CA ASP A 101 -1.51 17.90 -7.00
C ASP A 101 -0.12 17.91 -7.66
N THR A 102 0.02 18.71 -8.71
CA THR A 102 1.31 18.89 -9.41
C THR A 102 2.38 19.54 -8.54
N GLN A 103 2.00 20.26 -7.48
CA GLN A 103 2.91 20.83 -6.47
C GLN A 103 3.65 19.76 -5.65
N CYS A 104 3.22 18.50 -5.71
CA CYS A 104 3.99 17.40 -5.11
C CYS A 104 5.42 17.32 -5.67
N VAL A 105 5.62 17.63 -6.96
CA VAL A 105 6.93 17.47 -7.62
C VAL A 105 7.97 18.39 -6.99
N ASN A 106 9.12 17.79 -6.60
CA ASN A 106 10.23 18.44 -5.88
C ASN A 106 9.90 18.88 -4.45
N SER A 107 8.76 18.42 -3.89
CA SER A 107 8.39 18.66 -2.50
C SER A 107 8.59 17.39 -1.67
N MET A 108 8.78 17.56 -0.37
CA MET A 108 8.63 16.48 0.58
C MET A 108 7.13 16.17 0.70
N VAL A 109 6.76 14.90 0.51
CA VAL A 109 5.36 14.45 0.57
C VAL A 109 5.23 13.35 1.61
N LYS A 110 4.32 13.57 2.56
CA LYS A 110 3.90 12.58 3.54
C LYS A 110 2.62 11.91 3.07
N VAL A 111 2.59 10.59 3.07
CA VAL A 111 1.47 9.79 2.57
C VAL A 111 1.02 8.79 3.63
N ASN A 112 -0.29 8.77 3.91
CA ASN A 112 -0.93 7.68 4.63
C ASN A 112 -1.63 6.78 3.62
N GLY A 113 -1.42 5.47 3.71
CA GLY A 113 -1.99 4.54 2.75
C GLY A 113 -1.78 3.08 3.13
N THR A 114 -2.03 2.21 2.18
CA THR A 114 -1.80 0.77 2.34
C THR A 114 -0.68 0.32 1.41
N LEU A 115 0.34 -0.33 1.96
CA LEU A 115 1.37 -0.97 1.13
C LEU A 115 0.78 -2.18 0.43
N LYS A 116 0.86 -2.20 -0.89
CA LYS A 116 0.39 -3.29 -1.75
C LYS A 116 1.55 -4.02 -2.38
N GLU A 117 1.41 -5.32 -2.56
CA GLU A 117 2.33 -6.15 -3.31
C GLU A 117 1.73 -6.51 -4.67
N GLN A 118 2.45 -6.23 -5.73
CA GLN A 118 2.17 -6.74 -7.06
C GLN A 118 3.16 -7.86 -7.40
N ARG A 119 2.65 -9.08 -7.52
CA ARG A 119 3.47 -10.22 -7.95
C ARG A 119 3.51 -10.30 -9.46
N ILE A 120 4.70 -10.53 -9.99
CA ILE A 120 4.93 -10.87 -11.39
C ILE A 120 5.45 -12.30 -11.41
N ASP A 121 4.60 -13.21 -11.82
CA ASP A 121 4.87 -14.62 -12.05
C ASP A 121 4.73 -14.96 -13.55
N GLU A 122 4.93 -16.21 -13.92
CA GLU A 122 4.79 -16.63 -15.32
C GLU A 122 3.37 -16.45 -15.86
N ALA A 123 2.33 -16.62 -15.02
CA ALA A 123 0.95 -16.39 -15.45
C ALA A 123 0.69 -14.92 -15.80
N TYR A 124 1.25 -14.00 -15.00
CA TYR A 124 1.21 -12.58 -15.29
C TYR A 124 1.92 -12.25 -16.62
N LEU A 125 3.10 -12.83 -16.87
CA LEU A 125 3.86 -12.58 -18.09
C LEU A 125 3.15 -13.13 -19.34
N GLN A 126 2.56 -14.32 -19.26
CA GLN A 126 1.75 -14.90 -20.33
C GLN A 126 0.52 -14.05 -20.68
N ASN A 127 -0.17 -13.53 -19.66
CA ASN A 127 -1.27 -12.61 -19.87
C ASN A 127 -0.81 -11.30 -20.54
N TRP A 128 0.31 -10.77 -20.13
CA TRP A 128 0.90 -9.57 -20.75
C TRP A 128 1.27 -9.84 -22.24
N GLU A 129 1.91 -10.97 -22.55
CA GLU A 129 2.20 -11.37 -23.93
C GLU A 129 0.92 -11.48 -24.78
N ALA A 130 -0.14 -12.09 -24.22
CA ALA A 130 -1.42 -12.20 -24.92
C ALA A 130 -2.02 -10.82 -25.21
N GLN A 131 -1.94 -9.88 -24.27
CA GLN A 131 -2.39 -8.50 -24.47
C GLN A 131 -1.57 -7.76 -25.55
N LEU A 132 -0.26 -7.96 -25.59
CA LEU A 132 0.61 -7.38 -26.63
C LEU A 132 0.24 -7.91 -28.01
N LYS A 133 0.06 -9.22 -28.16
CA LYS A 133 -0.39 -9.85 -29.41
C LYS A 133 -1.76 -9.31 -29.85
N ALA A 134 -2.70 -9.16 -28.92
CA ALA A 134 -4.02 -8.62 -29.21
C ALA A 134 -3.98 -7.14 -29.62
N LYS A 135 -3.10 -6.34 -29.02
CA LYS A 135 -2.88 -4.92 -29.42
C LYS A 135 -2.19 -4.84 -30.79
N ALA A 136 -1.16 -5.63 -31.04
CA ALA A 136 -0.46 -5.67 -32.32
C ALA A 136 -1.39 -6.06 -33.47
N ALA A 137 -2.35 -6.93 -33.23
CA ALA A 137 -3.38 -7.29 -34.20
C ALA A 137 -4.39 -6.16 -34.53
N LYS A 138 -4.51 -5.15 -33.63
CA LYS A 138 -5.46 -4.03 -33.76
C LYS A 138 -4.81 -2.74 -34.25
N THR A 139 -3.50 -2.59 -34.09
CA THR A 139 -2.78 -1.33 -34.36
C THR A 139 -1.43 -1.63 -35.01
N HIS A 140 -1.22 -1.14 -36.24
CA HIS A 140 0.12 -0.96 -36.77
C HIS A 140 0.71 0.29 -36.11
N GLY A 141 1.32 0.16 -34.90
CA GLY A 141 1.89 1.30 -34.19
C GLY A 141 2.55 0.93 -32.88
N ASN A 142 3.69 1.55 -32.61
CA ASN A 142 4.61 1.36 -31.51
C ASN A 142 3.92 1.18 -30.16
N GLY A 143 4.07 0.01 -29.57
CA GLY A 143 3.67 -0.25 -28.19
C GLY A 143 4.51 0.57 -27.22
N GLU A 144 3.89 1.45 -26.47
CA GLU A 144 4.59 2.24 -25.43
C GLU A 144 5.14 1.32 -24.34
N ALA A 145 6.45 1.41 -24.14
CA ALA A 145 7.18 0.62 -23.14
C ALA A 145 7.01 1.11 -21.68
N GLY A 146 5.90 1.77 -21.36
CA GLY A 146 5.63 2.29 -20.03
C GLY A 146 6.36 3.59 -19.69
N CYS A 147 6.02 4.19 -18.54
CA CYS A 147 6.67 5.41 -18.03
C CYS A 147 8.09 5.09 -17.53
N ASP A 148 9.08 5.94 -17.88
CA ASP A 148 10.49 5.73 -17.49
C ASP A 148 10.68 5.71 -15.98
N SER A 149 9.93 6.52 -15.23
CA SER A 149 9.95 6.51 -13.76
C SER A 149 9.43 5.19 -13.19
N GLU A 150 8.44 4.57 -13.83
CA GLU A 150 7.95 3.26 -13.42
C GLU A 150 8.94 2.15 -13.73
N LYS A 151 9.59 2.20 -14.88
CA LYS A 151 10.69 1.27 -15.23
C LYS A 151 11.84 1.38 -14.23
N LYS A 152 12.25 2.62 -13.89
CA LYS A 152 13.31 2.89 -12.94
C LYS A 152 12.97 2.33 -11.55
N ALA A 153 11.74 2.57 -11.06
CA ALA A 153 11.27 2.03 -9.78
C ALA A 153 11.27 0.49 -9.72
N ARG A 154 11.22 -0.18 -10.88
CA ARG A 154 11.29 -1.64 -11.00
C ARG A 154 12.67 -2.17 -11.38
N GLY A 155 13.66 -1.30 -11.53
CA GLY A 155 15.01 -1.67 -11.99
C GLY A 155 15.01 -2.28 -13.41
N GLU A 156 14.15 -1.78 -14.30
CA GLU A 156 14.02 -2.24 -15.68
C GLU A 156 14.93 -1.43 -16.61
N THR A 157 15.65 -2.11 -17.50
CA THR A 157 16.54 -1.49 -18.49
C THR A 157 16.11 -1.76 -19.93
N ALA A 158 15.22 -2.72 -20.13
CA ALA A 158 14.75 -3.13 -21.46
C ALA A 158 13.80 -2.10 -22.08
N ASN A 159 13.93 -1.87 -23.40
CA ASN A 159 13.21 -0.82 -24.12
C ASN A 159 11.99 -1.31 -24.92
N THR A 160 11.84 -2.63 -25.10
CA THR A 160 10.64 -3.20 -25.75
C THR A 160 9.85 -4.04 -24.76
N PRO A 161 8.53 -4.19 -24.94
CA PRO A 161 7.71 -5.04 -24.09
C PRO A 161 8.20 -6.49 -24.04
N GLU A 162 8.61 -7.04 -25.19
CA GLU A 162 9.12 -8.42 -25.30
C GLU A 162 10.43 -8.59 -24.54
N ALA A 163 11.34 -7.64 -24.68
CA ALA A 163 12.62 -7.66 -23.94
C ALA A 163 12.40 -7.52 -22.42
N ARG A 164 11.41 -6.72 -22.00
CA ARG A 164 11.03 -6.60 -20.59
C ARG A 164 10.47 -7.91 -20.03
N ILE A 165 9.64 -8.61 -20.80
CA ILE A 165 9.10 -9.92 -20.41
C ILE A 165 10.22 -10.94 -20.25
N ALA A 166 11.16 -10.96 -21.20
CA ALA A 166 12.33 -11.85 -21.14
C ALA A 166 13.22 -11.55 -19.93
N ASP A 167 13.45 -10.27 -19.60
CA ASP A 167 14.20 -9.84 -18.42
C ASP A 167 13.51 -10.26 -17.11
N PHE A 168 12.19 -10.10 -17.02
CA PHE A 168 11.44 -10.59 -15.87
C PHE A 168 11.51 -12.10 -15.71
N ARG A 169 11.43 -12.89 -16.78
CA ARG A 169 11.62 -14.35 -16.72
C ARG A 169 13.00 -14.72 -16.17
N ALA A 170 14.03 -14.09 -16.69
CA ALA A 170 15.40 -14.33 -16.20
C ALA A 170 15.56 -13.99 -14.70
N LYS A 171 14.95 -12.88 -14.24
CA LYS A 171 14.95 -12.50 -12.83
C LYS A 171 14.13 -13.47 -11.96
N ILE A 172 13.01 -13.98 -12.45
CA ILE A 172 12.19 -14.99 -11.75
C ILE A 172 12.97 -16.29 -11.60
N GLU A 173 13.60 -16.79 -12.68
CA GLU A 173 14.42 -18.00 -12.63
C GLU A 173 15.59 -17.86 -11.64
N LYS A 174 16.28 -16.72 -11.66
CA LYS A 174 17.34 -16.44 -10.69
C LYS A 174 16.80 -16.46 -9.27
N ARG A 175 15.70 -15.76 -8.99
CA ARG A 175 15.09 -15.72 -7.65
C ARG A 175 14.64 -17.09 -7.20
N LYS A 176 14.07 -17.89 -8.10
CA LYS A 176 13.69 -19.28 -7.82
C LYS A 176 14.87 -20.13 -7.41
N ALA A 177 16.01 -20.00 -8.11
CA ALA A 177 17.24 -20.70 -7.75
C ALA A 177 17.79 -20.25 -6.38
N ASP A 178 17.76 -18.93 -6.11
CA ASP A 178 18.33 -18.36 -4.89
C ASP A 178 17.44 -18.56 -3.63
N THR A 179 16.11 -18.51 -3.78
CA THR A 179 15.16 -18.42 -2.66
C THR A 179 13.99 -19.40 -2.71
N GLY A 180 13.82 -20.17 -3.79
CA GLY A 180 12.67 -21.02 -4.03
C GLY A 180 11.38 -20.28 -4.45
N LYS A 181 11.39 -18.94 -4.54
CA LYS A 181 10.24 -18.13 -4.95
C LYS A 181 10.22 -17.96 -6.48
N ASP A 182 9.15 -18.35 -7.13
CA ASP A 182 8.97 -18.32 -8.59
C ASP A 182 8.19 -17.09 -9.09
N TYR A 183 8.34 -15.96 -8.39
CA TYR A 183 7.74 -14.67 -8.73
C TYR A 183 8.64 -13.51 -8.26
N LEU A 184 8.44 -12.33 -8.83
CA LEU A 184 9.01 -11.08 -8.32
C LEU A 184 7.93 -10.29 -7.59
N SER A 185 8.31 -9.65 -6.48
CA SER A 185 7.45 -8.75 -5.72
C SER A 185 7.80 -7.30 -6.05
N PHE A 186 6.78 -6.52 -6.42
CA PHE A 186 6.88 -5.07 -6.56
C PHE A 186 5.88 -4.43 -5.62
N TYR A 187 6.39 -3.50 -4.81
CA TYR A 187 5.58 -2.82 -3.82
C TYR A 187 5.17 -1.45 -4.31
N PHE A 188 3.99 -1.01 -3.91
CA PHE A 188 3.50 0.35 -4.09
C PHE A 188 2.55 0.71 -2.96
N VAL A 189 2.36 2.00 -2.70
CA VAL A 189 1.40 2.47 -1.70
C VAL A 189 0.15 2.95 -2.40
N GLU A 190 -1.02 2.45 -1.99
CA GLU A 190 -2.32 3.02 -2.34
C GLU A 190 -2.68 4.07 -1.30
N ALA A 191 -2.69 5.34 -1.70
CA ALA A 191 -2.87 6.47 -0.80
C ALA A 191 -4.32 6.57 -0.31
N ALA A 192 -4.49 6.81 1.00
CA ALA A 192 -5.73 7.24 1.61
C ALA A 192 -5.75 8.75 1.86
N SER A 193 -4.58 9.35 2.13
CA SER A 193 -4.38 10.80 2.22
C SER A 193 -2.91 11.16 1.97
N TYR A 194 -2.65 12.43 1.66
CA TYR A 194 -1.28 12.95 1.55
C TYR A 194 -1.21 14.41 1.98
N GLU A 195 0.00 14.85 2.33
CA GLU A 195 0.33 16.23 2.70
C GLU A 195 1.62 16.63 1.99
N ILE A 196 1.64 17.85 1.41
CA ILE A 196 2.83 18.48 0.84
C ILE A 196 3.46 19.33 1.95
N GLN A 197 4.75 19.13 2.22
CA GLN A 197 5.50 19.85 3.27
C GLN A 197 6.43 20.90 2.67
#